data_98f5b78d11d5f039c9ec663b5d945088
#
_entry.id   98f5b78d11d5f039c9ec663b5d945088
#
_cell.length_a   1.000
_cell.length_b   1.000
_cell.length_c   1.000
_cell.angle_alpha   90.00
_cell.angle_beta   90.00
_cell.angle_gamma   90.00
#
_symmetry.space_group_name_H-M   'P 1'
#
loop_
_entity.id
_entity.type
_entity.pdbx_description
1 polymer ?
#
loop_
_entity_poly.entity_id
_entity_poly.type
_entity_poly.pdbx_seq_one_letter_code
_entity_poly.pdbx_strand_id
1 'polypeptide(L)'
;REAGVRQLEKQLGKLVRKAVVKLIDDPKAVIKLGPKDLEASLGHPVFRNEQVLSGTGVITGLAWTSMGGATLPIEATRIHTLNRGFKLTGQLGDVMKESAEIAYSYVSSNLKSFGGDPKFFDEAFVHLHVPEGATPKDGPSAGVTMASALLSLARNQPPKKGVAMTG
;
A
#
# COMPACT_ATOMS: atom_id res chain seq x y z
N ARG A 1 7.36 3.76 -13.24
CA ARG A 1 6.89 2.54 -13.92
C ARG A 1 6.39 2.94 -15.30
N GLU A 2 6.81 2.28 -16.36
CA GLU A 2 6.33 2.49 -17.72
C GLU A 2 6.34 1.15 -18.48
N ALA A 3 5.49 1.04 -19.47
CA ALA A 3 5.33 -0.18 -20.29
C ALA A 3 6.43 -0.34 -21.36
N GLY A 4 7.56 0.33 -21.22
CA GLY A 4 8.66 0.26 -22.19
C GLY A 4 9.94 0.85 -21.62
N VAL A 5 10.94 1.04 -22.48
CA VAL A 5 12.28 1.49 -22.10
C VAL A 5 12.57 2.95 -22.44
N ARG A 6 11.57 3.72 -22.84
CA ARG A 6 11.74 5.12 -23.29
C ARG A 6 12.35 6.03 -22.22
N GLN A 7 11.92 5.87 -20.97
CA GLN A 7 12.49 6.64 -19.87
C GLN A 7 13.91 6.19 -19.54
N LEU A 8 14.20 4.89 -19.65
CA LEU A 8 15.55 4.38 -19.49
C LEU A 8 16.50 5.01 -20.50
N GLU A 9 16.12 5.04 -21.77
CA GLU A 9 16.89 5.71 -22.84
C GLU A 9 17.16 7.18 -22.51
N LYS A 10 16.13 7.92 -22.09
CA LYS A 10 16.28 9.34 -21.70
C LYS A 10 17.24 9.52 -20.51
N GLN A 11 17.18 8.65 -19.51
CA GLN A 11 18.07 8.73 -18.36
C GLN A 11 19.52 8.37 -18.73
N LEU A 12 19.72 7.37 -19.57
CA LEU A 12 21.05 7.05 -20.11
C LEU A 12 21.63 8.22 -20.92
N GLY A 13 20.83 8.81 -21.80
CA GLY A 13 21.23 10.01 -22.53
C GLY A 13 21.60 11.19 -21.62
N LYS A 14 20.89 11.37 -20.49
CA LYS A 14 21.23 12.38 -19.50
C LYS A 14 22.57 12.11 -18.80
N LEU A 15 22.85 10.86 -18.45
CA LEU A 15 24.14 10.46 -17.88
C LEU A 15 25.28 10.70 -18.85
N VAL A 16 25.12 10.29 -20.12
CA VAL A 16 26.13 10.49 -21.15
C VAL A 16 26.42 11.97 -21.35
N ARG A 17 25.39 12.83 -21.46
CA ARG A 17 25.61 14.29 -21.60
C ARG A 17 26.37 14.89 -20.43
N LYS A 18 26.08 14.47 -19.18
CA LYS A 18 26.83 14.93 -18.00
C LYS A 18 28.28 14.43 -17.99
N ALA A 19 28.51 13.22 -18.47
CA ALA A 19 29.87 12.69 -18.63
C ALA A 19 30.64 13.48 -19.69
N VAL A 20 30.03 13.81 -20.81
CA VAL A 20 30.66 14.65 -21.87
C VAL A 20 31.05 16.01 -21.34
N VAL A 21 30.20 16.68 -20.56
CA VAL A 21 30.57 17.98 -19.95
C VAL A 21 31.84 17.84 -19.11
N LYS A 22 31.98 16.82 -18.27
CA LYS A 22 33.18 16.55 -17.47
C LYS A 22 34.44 16.30 -18.34
N LEU A 23 34.27 15.64 -19.49
CA LEU A 23 35.37 15.38 -20.43
C LEU A 23 35.79 16.64 -21.21
N ILE A 24 34.89 17.62 -21.36
CA ILE A 24 35.26 18.92 -21.94
C ILE A 24 36.15 19.69 -20.97
N ASP A 25 35.85 19.64 -19.66
CA ASP A 25 36.64 20.29 -18.63
C ASP A 25 37.99 19.59 -18.40
N ASP A 26 38.03 18.26 -18.47
CA ASP A 26 39.25 17.43 -18.37
C ASP A 26 39.21 16.29 -19.39
N PRO A 27 39.82 16.47 -20.56
CA PRO A 27 39.85 15.45 -21.63
C PRO A 27 40.56 14.14 -21.26
N LYS A 28 41.35 14.11 -20.20
CA LYS A 28 42.04 12.90 -19.72
C LYS A 28 41.27 12.18 -18.60
N ALA A 29 40.15 12.72 -18.14
CA ALA A 29 39.37 12.11 -17.08
C ALA A 29 38.82 10.75 -17.49
N VAL A 30 38.92 9.78 -16.60
CA VAL A 30 38.24 8.48 -16.74
C VAL A 30 36.97 8.51 -15.92
N ILE A 31 35.81 8.57 -16.58
CA ILE A 31 34.53 8.65 -15.92
C ILE A 31 33.96 7.26 -15.70
N LYS A 32 33.86 6.85 -14.43
CA LYS A 32 33.19 5.62 -14.01
C LYS A 32 31.92 6.02 -13.26
N LEU A 33 30.77 5.54 -13.70
CA LEU A 33 29.49 5.79 -13.04
C LEU A 33 28.97 4.48 -12.44
N GLY A 34 28.74 4.49 -11.15
CA GLY A 34 28.13 3.40 -10.41
C GLY A 34 26.76 3.77 -9.85
N PRO A 35 26.04 2.85 -9.21
CA PRO A 35 24.73 3.13 -8.62
C PRO A 35 24.71 4.32 -7.65
N LYS A 36 25.80 4.55 -6.93
CA LYS A 36 25.94 5.68 -5.96
C LYS A 36 26.00 7.06 -6.64
N ASP A 37 26.40 7.10 -7.90
CA ASP A 37 26.56 8.35 -8.66
C ASP A 37 25.28 8.77 -9.40
N LEU A 38 24.28 7.87 -9.43
CA LEU A 38 23.04 8.08 -10.17
C LEU A 38 22.23 9.25 -9.60
N GLU A 39 22.13 9.35 -8.28
CA GLU A 39 21.36 10.42 -7.64
C GLU A 39 21.95 11.80 -7.91
N ALA A 40 23.27 11.95 -7.83
CA ALA A 40 23.97 13.19 -8.16
C ALA A 40 23.81 13.57 -9.63
N SER A 41 23.66 12.59 -10.52
CA SER A 41 23.56 12.78 -11.95
C SER A 41 22.14 12.96 -12.46
N LEU A 42 21.18 12.24 -11.92
CA LEU A 42 19.80 12.14 -12.40
C LEU A 42 18.79 12.86 -11.51
N GLY A 43 19.16 13.15 -10.26
CA GLY A 43 18.29 13.61 -9.18
C GLY A 43 17.69 12.43 -8.41
N HIS A 44 16.84 12.73 -7.44
CA HIS A 44 16.19 11.70 -6.63
C HIS A 44 15.37 10.75 -7.50
N PRO A 45 15.34 9.44 -7.16
CA PRO A 45 14.51 8.49 -7.87
C PRO A 45 13.02 8.87 -7.77
N VAL A 46 12.34 8.86 -8.91
CA VAL A 46 10.90 9.15 -9.00
C VAL A 46 10.08 8.09 -8.23
N PHE A 47 10.54 6.84 -8.29
CA PHE A 47 9.92 5.73 -7.56
C PHE A 47 10.84 5.33 -6.41
N ARG A 48 10.32 5.42 -5.20
CA ARG A 48 10.95 4.86 -4.01
C ARG A 48 10.38 3.47 -3.76
N ASN A 49 11.16 2.60 -3.14
CA ASN A 49 10.61 1.37 -2.58
C ASN A 49 9.62 1.76 -1.49
N GLU A 50 8.36 1.46 -1.73
CA GLU A 50 7.31 1.64 -0.73
C GLU A 50 7.65 0.72 0.46
N GLN A 51 7.73 1.31 1.64
CA GLN A 51 7.83 0.51 2.85
C GLN A 51 6.50 -0.20 3.05
N VAL A 52 6.55 -1.51 3.16
CA VAL A 52 5.36 -2.30 3.50
C VAL A 52 4.92 -1.88 4.90
N LEU A 53 3.76 -1.24 4.98
CA LEU A 53 3.15 -0.89 6.25
C LEU A 53 2.84 -2.17 7.02
N SER A 54 3.14 -2.15 8.32
CA SER A 54 2.89 -3.30 9.18
C SER A 54 2.47 -2.83 10.57
N GLY A 55 1.56 -3.53 11.20
CA GLY A 55 1.05 -3.21 12.52
C GLY A 55 -0.28 -3.90 12.78
N THR A 56 -0.81 -3.71 13.98
CA THR A 56 -2.15 -4.17 14.31
C THR A 56 -3.18 -3.43 13.47
N GLY A 57 -4.08 -4.16 12.84
CA GLY A 57 -5.09 -3.60 11.95
C GLY A 57 -4.59 -3.31 10.52
N VAL A 58 -3.33 -3.59 10.20
CA VAL A 58 -2.76 -3.31 8.87
C VAL A 58 -2.49 -4.60 8.12
N ILE A 59 -3.15 -4.78 6.98
CA ILE A 59 -3.00 -5.95 6.10
C ILE A 59 -2.69 -5.49 4.68
N THR A 60 -1.76 -6.17 4.03
CA THR A 60 -1.46 -5.92 2.62
C THR A 60 -2.39 -6.75 1.73
N GLY A 61 -3.19 -6.06 0.94
CA GLY A 61 -3.95 -6.64 -0.17
C GLY A 61 -3.13 -6.66 -1.46
N LEU A 62 -3.59 -7.45 -2.41
CA LEU A 62 -3.06 -7.51 -3.77
C LEU A 62 -4.10 -6.94 -4.73
N ALA A 63 -3.65 -6.13 -5.65
CA ALA A 63 -4.47 -5.55 -6.72
C ALA A 63 -3.81 -5.81 -8.07
N TRP A 64 -4.63 -5.89 -9.11
CA TRP A 64 -4.18 -5.90 -10.48
C TRP A 64 -4.39 -4.53 -11.12
N THR A 65 -3.42 -4.08 -11.90
CA THR A 65 -3.49 -2.83 -12.64
C THR A 65 -3.03 -3.05 -14.08
N SER A 66 -3.34 -2.13 -14.98
CA SER A 66 -2.84 -2.18 -16.37
C SER A 66 -1.31 -2.22 -16.47
N MET A 67 -0.61 -1.87 -15.42
CA MET A 67 0.86 -1.89 -15.33
C MET A 67 1.41 -3.11 -14.59
N GLY A 68 0.56 -4.08 -14.26
CA GLY A 68 0.89 -5.29 -13.50
C GLY A 68 0.34 -5.30 -12.09
N GLY A 69 0.84 -6.22 -11.25
CA GLY A 69 0.43 -6.34 -9.86
C GLY A 69 0.86 -5.13 -9.02
N ALA A 70 0.02 -4.79 -8.04
CA ALA A 70 0.29 -3.76 -7.04
C ALA A 70 -0.11 -4.25 -5.65
N THR A 71 0.51 -3.70 -4.62
CA THR A 71 0.09 -3.88 -3.24
C THR A 71 -0.95 -2.83 -2.87
N LEU A 72 -1.92 -3.22 -2.07
CA LEU A 72 -2.99 -2.36 -1.58
C LEU A 72 -3.03 -2.50 -0.05
N PRO A 73 -2.43 -1.59 0.70
CA PRO A 73 -2.55 -1.64 2.16
C PRO A 73 -3.99 -1.34 2.57
N ILE A 74 -4.47 -2.06 3.57
CA ILE A 74 -5.77 -1.85 4.22
C ILE A 74 -5.51 -1.65 5.70
N GLU A 75 -6.05 -0.57 6.23
CA GLU A 75 -5.80 -0.12 7.59
C GLU A 75 -7.11 -0.03 8.36
N ALA A 76 -7.22 -0.79 9.44
CA ALA A 76 -8.32 -0.69 10.39
C ALA A 76 -7.84 -0.05 11.68
N THR A 77 -8.53 0.99 12.13
CA THR A 77 -8.17 1.74 13.35
C THR A 77 -9.41 1.95 14.20
N ARG A 78 -9.28 1.82 15.52
CA ARG A 78 -10.32 2.21 16.48
C ARG A 78 -10.12 3.69 16.81
N ILE A 79 -11.10 4.52 16.44
CA ILE A 79 -11.06 5.96 16.66
C ILE A 79 -11.34 6.27 18.16
N HIS A 80 -12.39 5.68 18.71
CA HIS A 80 -12.80 5.84 20.11
C HIS A 80 -13.71 4.69 20.56
N THR A 81 -14.06 4.69 21.83
CA THR A 81 -14.93 3.69 22.49
C THR A 81 -16.22 4.29 23.05
N LEU A 82 -16.65 5.43 22.55
CA LEU A 82 -17.83 6.14 23.06
C LEU A 82 -19.14 5.60 22.48
N ASN A 83 -19.10 5.13 21.26
CA ASN A 83 -20.25 4.56 20.55
C ASN A 83 -19.78 3.62 19.45
N ARG A 84 -20.66 2.69 19.08
CA ARG A 84 -20.49 1.83 17.92
C ARG A 84 -20.54 2.64 16.63
N GLY A 85 -19.64 2.35 15.70
CA GLY A 85 -19.67 2.93 14.38
C GLY A 85 -18.66 2.31 13.44
N PHE A 86 -18.91 2.47 12.13
CA PHE A 86 -18.03 2.01 11.07
C PHE A 86 -17.90 3.08 9.98
N LYS A 87 -16.69 3.50 9.70
CA LYS A 87 -16.37 4.52 8.70
C LYS A 87 -15.43 3.94 7.65
N LEU A 88 -15.74 4.22 6.38
CA LEU A 88 -14.96 3.80 5.23
C LEU A 88 -14.34 5.01 4.52
N THR A 89 -13.07 4.92 4.13
CA THR A 89 -12.42 5.93 3.29
C THR A 89 -11.43 5.27 2.32
N GLY A 90 -11.07 5.97 1.23
CA GLY A 90 -10.10 5.49 0.23
C GLY A 90 -10.63 5.50 -1.19
N GLN A 91 -11.68 6.27 -1.50
CA GLN A 91 -12.35 6.34 -2.82
C GLN A 91 -12.81 4.96 -3.32
N LEU A 92 -13.50 4.25 -2.43
CA LEU A 92 -14.04 2.92 -2.71
C LEU A 92 -15.27 3.02 -3.59
N GLY A 93 -15.34 2.20 -4.63
CA GLY A 93 -16.55 1.97 -5.40
C GLY A 93 -17.61 1.18 -4.60
N ASP A 94 -18.78 1.03 -5.15
CA ASP A 94 -19.93 0.48 -4.41
C ASP A 94 -19.74 -1.00 -4.05
N VAL A 95 -19.15 -1.80 -4.94
CA VAL A 95 -18.88 -3.21 -4.68
C VAL A 95 -17.85 -3.37 -3.53
N MET A 96 -16.83 -2.52 -3.51
CA MET A 96 -15.82 -2.57 -2.45
C MET A 96 -16.35 -2.08 -1.11
N LYS A 97 -17.26 -1.08 -1.09
CA LYS A 97 -17.97 -0.65 0.12
C LYS A 97 -18.82 -1.78 0.70
N GLU A 98 -19.63 -2.43 -0.16
CA GLU A 98 -20.43 -3.58 0.25
C GLU A 98 -19.56 -4.71 0.81
N SER A 99 -18.43 -5.03 0.16
CA SER A 99 -17.45 -5.99 0.67
C SER A 99 -16.93 -5.63 2.06
N ALA A 100 -16.68 -4.34 2.31
CA ALA A 100 -16.22 -3.87 3.62
C ALA A 100 -17.30 -4.02 4.70
N GLU A 101 -18.55 -3.72 4.37
CA GLU A 101 -19.71 -3.88 5.28
C GLU A 101 -19.97 -5.36 5.60
N ILE A 102 -19.86 -6.24 4.59
CA ILE A 102 -19.93 -7.69 4.77
C ILE A 102 -18.79 -8.18 5.67
N ALA A 103 -17.57 -7.73 5.41
CA ALA A 103 -16.41 -8.08 6.23
C ALA A 103 -16.59 -7.64 7.70
N TYR A 104 -17.07 -6.42 7.92
CA TYR A 104 -17.38 -5.90 9.26
C TYR A 104 -18.45 -6.75 9.96
N SER A 105 -19.55 -7.04 9.29
CA SER A 105 -20.65 -7.85 9.82
C SER A 105 -20.20 -9.25 10.16
N TYR A 106 -19.43 -9.89 9.26
CA TYR A 106 -18.90 -11.24 9.46
C TYR A 106 -17.96 -11.32 10.66
N VAL A 107 -16.99 -10.41 10.74
CA VAL A 107 -16.02 -10.42 11.85
C VAL A 107 -16.70 -10.10 13.17
N SER A 108 -17.62 -9.12 13.20
CA SER A 108 -18.38 -8.77 14.41
C SER A 108 -19.17 -9.96 14.94
N SER A 109 -19.90 -10.67 14.07
CA SER A 109 -20.75 -11.81 14.45
C SER A 109 -19.96 -13.03 14.90
N ASN A 110 -18.74 -13.22 14.40
CA ASN A 110 -17.92 -14.39 14.65
C ASN A 110 -16.70 -14.12 15.54
N LEU A 111 -16.56 -12.93 16.11
CA LEU A 111 -15.35 -12.51 16.81
C LEU A 111 -14.96 -13.44 17.97
N LYS A 112 -15.96 -13.95 18.69
CA LYS A 112 -15.75 -14.93 19.78
C LYS A 112 -15.07 -16.22 19.27
N SER A 113 -15.49 -16.75 18.13
CA SER A 113 -14.91 -17.95 17.53
C SER A 113 -13.47 -17.75 17.06
N PHE A 114 -13.13 -16.51 16.74
CA PHE A 114 -11.77 -16.09 16.38
C PHE A 114 -10.90 -15.74 17.59
N GLY A 115 -11.40 -15.92 18.82
CA GLY A 115 -10.65 -15.63 20.06
C GLY A 115 -10.51 -14.13 20.36
N GLY A 116 -11.42 -13.29 19.88
CA GLY A 116 -11.50 -11.88 20.23
C GLY A 116 -12.58 -11.60 21.29
N ASP A 117 -12.58 -10.39 21.85
CA ASP A 117 -13.62 -9.93 22.78
C ASP A 117 -14.92 -9.65 22.03
N PRO A 118 -16.03 -10.39 22.31
CA PRO A 118 -17.29 -10.21 21.63
C PRO A 118 -17.86 -8.80 21.69
N LYS A 119 -17.49 -8.02 22.71
CA LYS A 119 -17.98 -6.63 22.93
C LYS A 119 -17.19 -5.60 22.13
N PHE A 120 -16.07 -5.96 21.54
CA PHE A 120 -15.19 -5.01 20.87
C PHE A 120 -15.95 -4.11 19.88
N PHE A 121 -16.73 -4.69 18.98
CA PHE A 121 -17.46 -3.91 17.97
C PHE A 121 -18.73 -3.23 18.48
N ASP A 122 -19.22 -3.60 19.67
CA ASP A 122 -20.37 -2.93 20.28
C ASP A 122 -19.99 -1.56 20.83
N GLU A 123 -18.75 -1.40 21.26
CA GLU A 123 -18.23 -0.17 21.87
C GLU A 123 -17.32 0.62 20.94
N ALA A 124 -16.73 0.01 19.93
CA ALA A 124 -15.73 0.64 19.09
C ALA A 124 -16.33 1.41 17.89
N PHE A 125 -15.85 2.63 17.69
CA PHE A 125 -15.97 3.31 16.39
C PHE A 125 -14.74 2.96 15.56
N VAL A 126 -14.94 2.17 14.51
CA VAL A 126 -13.87 1.64 13.66
C VAL A 126 -13.81 2.41 12.34
N HIS A 127 -12.61 2.80 11.94
CA HIS A 127 -12.32 3.38 10.64
C HIS A 127 -11.51 2.37 9.83
N LEU A 128 -12.04 1.97 8.68
CA LEU A 128 -11.34 1.19 7.68
C LEU A 128 -10.92 2.12 6.55
N HIS A 129 -9.62 2.22 6.32
CA HIS A 129 -9.02 3.07 5.30
C HIS A 129 -8.25 2.23 4.29
N VAL A 130 -8.43 2.56 3.01
CA VAL A 130 -7.64 1.98 1.91
C VAL A 130 -6.87 3.12 1.27
N PRO A 131 -5.58 3.31 1.61
CA PRO A 131 -4.74 4.38 1.08
C PRO A 131 -4.69 4.43 -0.46
N GLU A 132 -3.98 5.40 -1.01
CA GLU A 132 -3.93 5.75 -2.44
C GLU A 132 -5.18 6.49 -2.95
N GLY A 133 -5.50 7.60 -2.28
CA GLY A 133 -6.70 8.37 -2.49
C GLY A 133 -6.92 8.97 -3.89
N ALA A 134 -5.90 9.00 -4.75
CA ALA A 134 -6.03 9.53 -6.11
C ALA A 134 -6.59 8.52 -7.13
N THR A 135 -6.60 7.23 -6.79
CA THR A 135 -7.06 6.16 -7.70
C THR A 135 -8.35 5.54 -7.16
N PRO A 136 -9.47 5.62 -7.89
CA PRO A 136 -10.68 4.90 -7.53
C PRO A 136 -10.42 3.39 -7.48
N LYS A 137 -10.97 2.73 -6.47
CA LYS A 137 -10.80 1.30 -6.23
C LYS A 137 -12.18 0.66 -6.15
N ASP A 138 -12.36 -0.44 -6.85
CA ASP A 138 -13.59 -1.21 -6.77
C ASP A 138 -13.31 -2.70 -6.95
N GLY A 139 -14.31 -3.53 -6.60
CA GLY A 139 -14.26 -4.96 -6.75
C GLY A 139 -14.34 -5.73 -5.43
N PRO A 140 -14.72 -7.03 -5.49
CA PRO A 140 -14.98 -7.85 -4.30
C PRO A 140 -13.71 -8.45 -3.68
N SER A 141 -12.59 -8.48 -4.40
CA SER A 141 -11.39 -9.25 -4.02
C SER A 141 -10.62 -8.73 -2.79
N ALA A 142 -11.03 -7.60 -2.21
CA ALA A 142 -10.44 -7.08 -0.98
C ALA A 142 -11.15 -7.55 0.30
N GLY A 143 -12.26 -8.27 0.20
CA GLY A 143 -13.11 -8.63 1.34
C GLY A 143 -12.37 -9.41 2.43
N VAL A 144 -11.61 -10.44 2.06
CA VAL A 144 -10.83 -11.23 3.03
C VAL A 144 -9.71 -10.40 3.68
N THR A 145 -9.11 -9.47 2.94
CA THR A 145 -8.08 -8.56 3.46
C THR A 145 -8.67 -7.59 4.47
N MET A 146 -9.86 -7.04 4.18
CA MET A 146 -10.62 -6.16 5.09
C MET A 146 -11.04 -6.91 6.36
N ALA A 147 -11.58 -8.13 6.23
CA ALA A 147 -11.92 -8.96 7.37
C ALA A 147 -10.70 -9.26 8.24
N SER A 148 -9.56 -9.56 7.64
CA SER A 148 -8.30 -9.81 8.35
C SER A 148 -7.79 -8.57 9.07
N ALA A 149 -7.93 -7.38 8.50
CA ALA A 149 -7.55 -6.12 9.15
C ALA A 149 -8.44 -5.82 10.36
N LEU A 150 -9.75 -6.00 10.23
CA LEU A 150 -10.72 -5.84 11.32
C LEU A 150 -10.47 -6.86 12.44
N LEU A 151 -10.18 -8.11 12.09
CA LEU A 151 -9.87 -9.16 13.06
C LEU A 151 -8.55 -8.89 13.79
N SER A 152 -7.51 -8.47 13.06
CA SER A 152 -6.22 -8.08 13.65
C SER A 152 -6.41 -6.94 14.65
N LEU A 153 -7.20 -5.93 14.29
CA LEU A 153 -7.54 -4.80 15.17
C LEU A 153 -8.27 -5.27 16.43
N ALA A 154 -9.34 -6.06 16.28
CA ALA A 154 -10.18 -6.49 17.39
C ALA A 154 -9.46 -7.43 18.37
N ARG A 155 -8.50 -8.23 17.88
CA ARG A 155 -7.66 -9.09 18.71
C ARG A 155 -6.41 -8.39 19.24
N ASN A 156 -6.14 -7.17 18.81
CA ASN A 156 -4.89 -6.45 19.08
C ASN A 156 -3.64 -7.29 18.77
N GLN A 157 -3.68 -8.00 17.64
CA GLN A 157 -2.59 -8.89 17.19
C GLN A 157 -2.20 -8.51 15.77
N PRO A 158 -0.92 -8.13 15.54
CA PRO A 158 -0.46 -7.82 14.19
C PRO A 158 -0.48 -9.09 13.31
N PRO A 159 -0.68 -8.93 12.00
CA PRO A 159 -0.59 -10.04 11.07
C PRO A 159 0.84 -10.58 10.97
N LYS A 160 0.98 -11.77 10.41
CA LYS A 160 2.28 -12.33 10.09
C LYS A 160 2.97 -11.47 9.03
N LYS A 161 4.23 -11.12 9.26
CA LYS A 161 5.03 -10.32 8.31
C LYS A 161 5.21 -11.05 6.98
N GLY A 162 5.22 -10.27 5.89
CA GLY A 162 5.47 -10.79 4.54
C GLY A 162 4.29 -11.56 3.93
N VAL A 163 3.09 -11.41 4.47
CA VAL A 163 1.86 -11.98 3.92
C VAL A 163 1.06 -10.88 3.22
N ALA A 164 0.56 -11.18 2.02
CA ALA A 164 -0.39 -10.38 1.29
C ALA A 164 -1.56 -11.26 0.84
N MET A 165 -2.73 -10.68 0.66
CA MET A 165 -3.99 -11.41 0.45
C MET A 165 -4.75 -10.88 -0.77
N THR A 166 -5.48 -11.78 -1.41
CA THR A 166 -6.54 -11.48 -2.38
C THR A 166 -7.61 -12.56 -2.29
N GLY A 167 -8.85 -12.24 -2.59
CA GLY A 167 -9.96 -13.19 -2.57
C GLY A 167 -11.32 -12.53 -2.50
#